data_831ac48be0e366e893f69d9a8f8855d1
#
_entry.id   831ac48be0e366e893f69d9a8f8855d1
#
_cell.length_a   1.000
_cell.length_b   1.000
_cell.length_c   1.000
_cell.angle_alpha   90.00
_cell.angle_beta   90.00
_cell.angle_gamma   90.00
#
_symmetry.space_group_name_H-M   'P 1'
#
loop_
_entity.id
_entity.type
_entity.pdbx_description
1 polymer ?
#
loop_
_entity_poly.entity_id
_entity_poly.type
_entity_poly.pdbx_seq_one_letter_code
_entity_poly.pdbx_strand_id
1 'polypeptide(L)'
;MKRTLLLIAALCSLSLSAVAQRWVDARDLAIHGHTQKCEQHPYHRIDHAATNLNKKLATIAEEAAGLYVTFKTNSSFVAASWSIVPHRTRDNMSMIMQRGLDLYIKQDGEWRYTQSSRMTPDPAVTEYKRLLVKRLPKEEKEFML
;
A
#
# COMPACT_ATOMS: atom_id res chain seq x y z
N MET A 1 -6.11 -44.66 30.54
CA MET A 1 -6.15 -43.24 30.94
C MET A 1 -4.85 -42.47 30.69
N LYS A 2 -3.64 -42.98 30.98
CA LYS A 2 -2.37 -42.25 30.75
C LYS A 2 -2.04 -42.01 29.25
N ARG A 3 -2.43 -42.92 28.33
CA ARG A 3 -2.19 -42.76 26.86
C ARG A 3 -3.10 -41.71 26.20
N THR A 4 -4.32 -41.55 26.71
CA THR A 4 -5.28 -40.54 26.23
C THR A 4 -4.87 -39.11 26.62
N LEU A 5 -4.28 -38.96 27.83
CA LEU A 5 -3.77 -37.67 28.30
C LEU A 5 -2.55 -37.17 27.46
N LEU A 6 -1.68 -38.11 27.06
CA LEU A 6 -0.51 -37.81 26.21
C LEU A 6 -0.92 -37.36 24.80
N LEU A 7 -1.99 -37.90 24.24
CA LEU A 7 -2.53 -37.50 22.92
C LEU A 7 -3.15 -36.09 22.94
N ILE A 8 -3.83 -35.73 24.06
CA ILE A 8 -4.41 -34.39 24.22
C ILE A 8 -3.32 -33.34 24.42
N ALA A 9 -2.24 -33.67 25.18
CA ALA A 9 -1.10 -32.77 25.33
C ALA A 9 -0.33 -32.53 24.00
N ALA A 10 -0.23 -33.56 23.15
CA ALA A 10 0.39 -33.42 21.83
C ALA A 10 -0.46 -32.60 20.84
N LEU A 11 -1.79 -32.61 20.98
CA LEU A 11 -2.68 -31.77 20.13
C LEU A 11 -2.66 -30.27 20.54
N CYS A 12 -2.42 -29.96 21.83
CA CYS A 12 -2.31 -28.58 22.29
C CYS A 12 -1.01 -27.88 21.93
N SER A 13 0.03 -28.62 21.51
CA SER A 13 1.30 -28.02 21.10
C SER A 13 1.35 -27.62 19.60
N LEU A 14 0.32 -27.89 18.82
CA LEU A 14 0.07 -27.28 17.52
C LEU A 14 -0.51 -25.87 17.70
N SER A 15 0.21 -25.01 18.44
CA SER A 15 -0.04 -23.57 18.39
C SER A 15 0.14 -23.14 16.94
N LEU A 16 -1.00 -22.98 16.22
CA LEU A 16 -1.02 -22.25 14.99
C LEU A 16 -0.39 -20.87 15.30
N SER A 17 0.82 -20.67 14.84
CA SER A 17 1.41 -19.34 14.78
C SER A 17 0.54 -18.55 13.82
N ALA A 18 -0.54 -17.96 14.32
CA ALA A 18 -1.31 -16.98 13.59
C ALA A 18 -0.33 -15.86 13.26
N VAL A 19 0.09 -15.76 12.01
CA VAL A 19 0.88 -14.63 11.54
C VAL A 19 -0.02 -13.42 11.67
N ALA A 20 0.12 -12.68 12.78
CA ALA A 20 -0.64 -11.48 13.03
C ALA A 20 -0.29 -10.46 11.93
N GLN A 21 -1.25 -10.15 11.09
CA GLN A 21 -1.12 -9.09 10.10
C GLN A 21 -1.04 -7.74 10.84
N ARG A 22 0.10 -7.05 10.71
CA ARG A 22 0.27 -5.69 11.24
C ARG A 22 -0.01 -4.70 10.12
N TRP A 23 -0.95 -3.80 10.36
CA TRP A 23 -1.19 -2.62 9.53
C TRP A 23 -0.39 -1.44 10.06
N VAL A 24 0.23 -0.71 9.15
CA VAL A 24 0.96 0.53 9.41
C VAL A 24 0.30 1.62 8.60
N ASP A 25 0.00 2.74 9.20
CA ASP A 25 -0.50 3.91 8.47
C ASP A 25 0.62 4.47 7.60
N ALA A 26 0.35 4.71 6.33
CA ALA A 26 1.36 5.24 5.42
C ALA A 26 1.83 6.66 5.81
N ARG A 27 1.04 7.40 6.63
CA ARG A 27 1.43 8.69 7.20
C ARG A 27 2.55 8.57 8.24
N ASP A 28 2.72 7.39 8.84
CA ASP A 28 3.82 7.10 9.78
C ASP A 28 5.12 6.72 9.03
N LEU A 29 5.08 6.64 7.70
CA LEU A 29 6.21 6.35 6.83
C LEU A 29 6.72 7.61 6.15
N ALA A 30 7.94 7.55 5.59
CA ALA A 30 8.45 8.64 4.77
C ALA A 30 7.70 8.68 3.43
N ILE A 31 6.93 9.75 3.21
CA ILE A 31 6.24 10.02 1.93
C ILE A 31 7.15 10.90 1.09
N HIS A 32 7.39 10.48 -0.15
CA HIS A 32 8.28 11.11 -1.12
C HIS A 32 7.52 11.53 -2.38
N GLY A 33 8.18 12.31 -3.24
CA GLY A 33 7.63 12.71 -4.54
C GLY A 33 6.84 14.01 -4.53
N HIS A 34 6.72 14.69 -3.37
CA HIS A 34 6.13 16.01 -3.32
C HIS A 34 7.01 17.04 -4.04
N THR A 35 6.40 17.91 -4.82
CA THR A 35 7.05 19.14 -5.29
C THR A 35 7.07 20.16 -4.16
N GLN A 36 5.96 20.23 -3.40
CA GLN A 36 5.85 21.01 -2.18
C GLN A 36 4.98 20.24 -1.19
N LYS A 37 5.54 19.91 -0.02
CA LYS A 37 4.85 19.11 1.00
C LYS A 37 3.67 19.89 1.58
N CYS A 38 2.51 19.25 1.63
CA CYS A 38 1.33 19.74 2.34
C CYS A 38 1.11 18.89 3.60
N GLU A 39 1.31 19.46 4.77
CA GLU A 39 1.17 18.72 6.04
C GLU A 39 -0.28 18.32 6.35
N GLN A 40 -1.25 19.13 5.94
CA GLN A 40 -2.67 18.86 6.15
C GLN A 40 -3.19 17.78 5.20
N HIS A 41 -2.59 17.66 4.02
CA HIS A 41 -2.97 16.73 2.96
C HIS A 41 -1.73 15.97 2.43
N PRO A 42 -1.22 14.98 3.17
CA PRO A 42 0.05 14.32 2.87
C PRO A 42 0.07 13.58 1.53
N TYR A 43 -1.08 13.35 0.92
CA TYR A 43 -1.20 12.70 -0.40
C TYR A 43 -1.48 13.69 -1.55
N HIS A 44 -1.42 14.99 -1.31
CA HIS A 44 -1.41 15.99 -2.38
C HIS A 44 0.03 16.23 -2.84
N ARG A 45 0.28 16.23 -4.15
CA ARG A 45 1.63 16.48 -4.70
C ARG A 45 2.12 17.89 -4.45
N ILE A 46 1.21 18.85 -4.43
CA ILE A 46 1.48 20.27 -4.29
C ILE A 46 0.52 20.83 -3.27
N ASP A 47 1.01 21.65 -2.37
CA ASP A 47 0.15 22.47 -1.52
C ASP A 47 -0.44 23.62 -2.34
N HIS A 48 -1.62 23.39 -2.91
CA HIS A 48 -2.29 24.37 -3.77
C HIS A 48 -2.75 25.62 -3.00
N ALA A 49 -2.96 25.53 -1.68
CA ALA A 49 -3.29 26.69 -0.86
C ALA A 49 -2.11 27.66 -0.75
N ALA A 50 -0.88 27.13 -0.68
CA ALA A 50 0.34 27.94 -0.66
C ALA A 50 0.75 28.46 -2.05
N THR A 51 0.27 27.83 -3.13
CA THR A 51 0.70 28.16 -4.51
C THR A 51 -0.27 29.03 -5.29
N ASN A 52 -1.40 29.41 -4.73
CA ASN A 52 -2.43 30.25 -5.35
C ASN A 52 -2.85 29.77 -6.76
N LEU A 53 -3.05 28.47 -6.92
CA LEU A 53 -3.46 27.85 -8.19
C LEU A 53 -4.91 28.18 -8.52
N ASN A 54 -5.24 28.28 -9.82
CA ASN A 54 -6.64 28.34 -10.23
C ASN A 54 -7.34 26.98 -9.93
N LYS A 55 -8.69 26.99 -9.87
CA LYS A 55 -9.49 25.85 -9.48
C LYS A 55 -9.16 24.54 -10.24
N LYS A 56 -8.90 24.62 -11.55
CA LYS A 56 -8.57 23.44 -12.36
C LYS A 56 -7.20 22.86 -12.00
N LEU A 57 -6.21 23.70 -11.79
CA LEU A 57 -4.87 23.28 -11.40
C LEU A 57 -4.85 22.79 -9.94
N ALA A 58 -5.63 23.42 -9.05
CA ALA A 58 -5.78 22.96 -7.67
C ALA A 58 -6.30 21.51 -7.62
N THR A 59 -7.36 21.18 -8.38
CA THR A 59 -7.86 19.79 -8.47
C THR A 59 -6.80 18.80 -8.96
N ILE A 60 -5.96 19.19 -9.92
CA ILE A 60 -4.87 18.33 -10.40
C ILE A 60 -3.74 18.19 -9.37
N ALA A 61 -3.50 19.23 -8.60
CA ALA A 61 -2.48 19.23 -7.53
C ALA A 61 -2.81 18.26 -6.38
N GLU A 62 -4.09 17.95 -6.18
CA GLU A 62 -4.57 16.97 -5.20
C GLU A 62 -4.29 15.51 -5.60
N GLU A 63 -3.98 15.25 -6.88
CA GLU A 63 -3.71 13.89 -7.36
C GLU A 63 -2.37 13.36 -6.81
N ALA A 64 -2.38 12.12 -6.32
CA ALA A 64 -1.23 11.47 -5.67
C ALA A 64 -0.21 10.85 -6.65
N ALA A 65 -0.40 10.98 -7.96
CA ALA A 65 0.48 10.37 -8.95
C ALA A 65 1.95 10.78 -8.77
N GLY A 66 2.86 9.82 -8.61
CA GLY A 66 4.27 10.06 -8.36
C GLY A 66 4.66 10.22 -6.88
N LEU A 67 3.68 10.20 -5.96
CA LEU A 67 3.98 10.04 -4.54
C LEU A 67 4.26 8.56 -4.24
N TYR A 68 5.16 8.32 -3.32
CA TYR A 68 5.48 6.97 -2.87
C TYR A 68 5.94 6.97 -1.42
N VAL A 69 5.78 5.83 -0.76
CA VAL A 69 6.33 5.55 0.57
C VAL A 69 7.40 4.47 0.48
N THR A 70 8.40 4.55 1.35
CA THR A 70 9.41 3.50 1.49
C THR A 70 9.32 2.87 2.87
N PHE A 71 9.52 1.55 2.94
CA PHE A 71 9.49 0.82 4.19
C PHE A 71 10.33 -0.46 4.11
N LYS A 72 10.72 -0.97 5.29
CA LYS A 72 11.41 -2.25 5.42
C LYS A 72 10.55 -3.25 6.16
N THR A 73 10.62 -4.50 5.75
CA THR A 73 9.91 -5.59 6.42
C THR A 73 10.57 -6.95 6.17
N ASN A 74 10.45 -7.84 7.15
CA ASN A 74 10.76 -9.27 7.03
C ASN A 74 9.49 -10.12 6.87
N SER A 75 8.34 -9.51 6.60
CA SER A 75 7.07 -10.21 6.38
C SER A 75 7.17 -11.10 5.14
N SER A 76 6.45 -12.23 5.19
CA SER A 76 6.30 -13.13 4.04
C SER A 76 5.31 -12.62 2.98
N PHE A 77 4.66 -11.49 3.23
CA PHE A 77 3.74 -10.84 2.29
C PHE A 77 3.66 -9.34 2.52
N VAL A 78 3.23 -8.60 1.50
CA VAL A 78 2.85 -7.18 1.59
C VAL A 78 1.42 -7.03 1.07
N ALA A 79 0.61 -6.30 1.82
CA ALA A 79 -0.74 -5.93 1.43
C ALA A 79 -0.93 -4.42 1.62
N ALA A 80 -1.78 -3.82 0.82
CA ALA A 80 -2.16 -2.43 0.95
C ALA A 80 -3.68 -2.27 1.12
N SER A 81 -4.06 -1.25 1.89
CA SER A 81 -5.42 -0.76 2.00
C SER A 81 -5.42 0.73 1.75
N TRP A 82 -6.28 1.19 0.84
CA TRP A 82 -6.36 2.61 0.51
C TRP A 82 -7.78 2.99 0.09
N SER A 83 -8.09 4.25 0.20
CA SER A 83 -9.31 4.86 -0.32
C SER A 83 -8.97 5.95 -1.33
N ILE A 84 -9.91 6.23 -2.20
CA ILE A 84 -9.82 7.32 -3.16
C ILE A 84 -11.02 8.23 -3.01
N VAL A 85 -10.83 9.51 -3.31
CA VAL A 85 -11.95 10.44 -3.42
C VAL A 85 -12.73 10.10 -4.70
N PRO A 86 -14.08 9.98 -4.64
CA PRO A 86 -14.88 9.77 -5.83
C PRO A 86 -14.65 10.89 -6.85
N HIS A 87 -14.29 10.54 -8.05
CA HIS A 87 -14.11 11.47 -9.15
C HIS A 87 -14.52 10.83 -10.47
N ARG A 88 -14.75 11.64 -11.47
CA ARG A 88 -15.09 11.15 -12.81
C ARG A 88 -13.93 10.31 -13.36
N THR A 89 -14.24 9.12 -13.83
CA THR A 89 -13.29 8.27 -14.55
C THR A 89 -12.85 8.94 -15.85
N ARG A 90 -11.58 8.74 -16.21
CA ARG A 90 -11.00 9.24 -17.45
C ARG A 90 -11.06 8.14 -18.50
N ASP A 91 -11.66 8.41 -19.63
CA ASP A 91 -11.90 7.41 -20.70
C ASP A 91 -10.61 6.92 -21.37
N ASN A 92 -9.55 7.72 -21.29
CA ASN A 92 -8.23 7.42 -21.90
C ASN A 92 -7.24 6.75 -20.92
N MET A 93 -7.69 6.35 -19.72
CA MET A 93 -6.82 5.74 -18.72
C MET A 93 -7.49 4.50 -18.11
N SER A 94 -6.74 3.42 -17.97
CA SER A 94 -7.23 2.23 -17.27
C SER A 94 -7.48 2.51 -15.78
N MET A 95 -8.35 1.74 -15.14
CA MET A 95 -8.64 1.88 -13.71
C MET A 95 -7.39 1.73 -12.83
N ILE A 96 -6.47 0.88 -13.23
CA ILE A 96 -5.21 0.69 -12.50
C ILE A 96 -4.33 1.94 -12.57
N MET A 97 -4.30 2.64 -13.67
CA MET A 97 -3.55 3.90 -13.81
C MET A 97 -4.17 5.06 -13.03
N GLN A 98 -5.51 5.03 -12.87
CA GLN A 98 -6.23 6.10 -12.17
C GLN A 98 -6.25 5.92 -10.66
N ARG A 99 -6.18 4.68 -10.16
CA ARG A 99 -6.53 4.34 -8.77
C ARG A 99 -5.63 3.28 -8.14
N GLY A 100 -4.74 2.68 -8.93
CA GLY A 100 -3.88 1.58 -8.51
C GLY A 100 -2.67 2.04 -7.72
N LEU A 101 -2.02 1.07 -7.10
CA LEU A 101 -0.72 1.21 -6.44
C LEU A 101 0.27 0.27 -7.10
N ASP A 102 1.50 0.72 -7.25
CA ASP A 102 2.61 -0.05 -7.79
C ASP A 102 3.62 -0.38 -6.69
N LEU A 103 3.95 -1.66 -6.55
CA LEU A 103 4.92 -2.14 -5.58
C LEU A 103 6.26 -2.40 -6.27
N TYR A 104 7.32 -1.87 -5.68
CA TYR A 104 8.70 -2.13 -6.07
C TYR A 104 9.47 -2.72 -4.89
N ILE A 105 10.43 -3.56 -5.17
CA ILE A 105 11.40 -4.10 -4.21
C ILE A 105 12.80 -3.60 -4.54
N LYS A 106 13.61 -3.31 -3.53
CA LYS A 106 15.01 -2.95 -3.72
C LYS A 106 15.86 -4.20 -3.81
N GLN A 107 16.58 -4.38 -4.91
CA GLN A 107 17.50 -5.47 -5.16
C GLN A 107 18.79 -4.91 -5.76
N ASP A 108 19.93 -5.28 -5.21
CA ASP A 108 21.24 -4.83 -5.68
C ASP A 108 21.37 -3.28 -5.77
N GLY A 109 20.71 -2.57 -4.85
CA GLY A 109 20.69 -1.11 -4.80
C GLY A 109 19.66 -0.44 -5.71
N GLU A 110 18.98 -1.19 -6.58
CA GLU A 110 18.02 -0.68 -7.56
C GLU A 110 16.57 -1.04 -7.22
N TRP A 111 15.64 -0.16 -7.55
CA TRP A 111 14.21 -0.42 -7.46
C TRP A 111 13.74 -1.27 -8.64
N ARG A 112 13.19 -2.44 -8.34
CA ARG A 112 12.63 -3.35 -9.33
C ARG A 112 11.13 -3.47 -9.15
N TYR A 113 10.41 -3.27 -10.23
CA TYR A 113 8.95 -3.45 -10.24
C TYR A 113 8.59 -4.88 -9.84
N THR A 114 7.63 -4.99 -8.94
CA THR A 114 7.15 -6.28 -8.44
C THR A 114 5.74 -6.58 -8.94
N GLN A 115 4.80 -5.68 -8.66
CA GLN A 115 3.41 -5.86 -9.04
C GLN A 115 2.60 -4.58 -8.88
N SER A 116 1.59 -4.38 -9.75
CA SER A 116 0.52 -3.42 -9.53
C SER A 116 -0.67 -4.04 -8.81
N SER A 117 -1.40 -3.23 -8.07
CA SER A 117 -2.63 -3.65 -7.40
C SER A 117 -3.71 -4.05 -8.41
N ARG A 118 -4.42 -5.15 -8.14
CA ARG A 118 -5.57 -5.52 -8.97
C ARG A 118 -6.75 -4.60 -8.65
N MET A 119 -7.38 -4.04 -9.68
CA MET A 119 -8.50 -3.13 -9.56
C MET A 119 -9.82 -3.84 -9.83
N THR A 120 -10.86 -3.42 -9.12
CA THR A 120 -12.24 -3.77 -9.46
C THR A 120 -12.67 -2.86 -10.61
N PRO A 121 -13.28 -3.37 -11.68
CA PRO A 121 -13.69 -2.55 -12.82
C PRO A 121 -14.89 -1.61 -12.52
N ASP A 122 -15.46 -1.67 -11.33
CA ASP A 122 -16.56 -0.82 -10.91
C ASP A 122 -16.05 0.57 -10.48
N PRO A 123 -16.42 1.65 -11.18
CA PRO A 123 -16.03 3.01 -10.82
C PRO A 123 -16.63 3.52 -9.50
N ALA A 124 -17.68 2.89 -8.98
CA ALA A 124 -18.30 3.25 -7.70
C ALA A 124 -17.46 2.77 -6.50
N VAL A 125 -16.55 1.81 -6.69
CA VAL A 125 -15.68 1.33 -5.63
C VAL A 125 -14.61 2.38 -5.31
N THR A 126 -14.58 2.84 -4.07
CA THR A 126 -13.64 3.86 -3.58
C THR A 126 -12.69 3.34 -2.52
N GLU A 127 -12.93 2.14 -2.00
CA GLU A 127 -12.10 1.50 -0.97
C GLU A 127 -11.51 0.19 -1.49
N TYR A 128 -10.24 0.02 -1.29
CA TYR A 128 -9.49 -1.13 -1.76
C TYR A 128 -8.68 -1.74 -0.64
N LYS A 129 -8.62 -3.08 -0.63
CA LYS A 129 -7.72 -3.86 0.21
C LYS A 129 -7.19 -5.00 -0.63
N ARG A 130 -5.89 -5.03 -0.88
CA ARG A 130 -5.26 -5.98 -1.82
C ARG A 130 -3.98 -6.56 -1.25
N LEU A 131 -3.83 -7.86 -1.42
CA LEU A 131 -2.55 -8.55 -1.29
C LEU A 131 -1.71 -8.20 -2.53
N LEU A 132 -0.55 -7.58 -2.34
CA LEU A 132 0.34 -7.19 -3.43
C LEU A 132 1.35 -8.29 -3.75
N VAL A 133 2.01 -8.85 -2.74
CA VAL A 133 2.98 -9.93 -2.92
C VAL A 133 2.89 -10.90 -1.75
N LYS A 134 3.21 -12.17 -1.99
CA LYS A 134 3.26 -13.26 -1.01
C LYS A 134 4.44 -14.19 -1.25
N ARG A 135 4.73 -15.05 -0.28
CA ARG A 135 5.82 -16.03 -0.29
C ARG A 135 7.20 -15.36 -0.34
N LEU A 136 7.32 -14.21 0.28
CA LEU A 136 8.60 -13.55 0.45
C LEU A 136 9.47 -14.33 1.46
N PRO A 137 10.79 -14.39 1.25
CA PRO A 137 11.72 -14.90 2.27
C PRO A 137 11.64 -14.06 3.55
N LYS A 138 12.05 -14.62 4.70
CA LYS A 138 11.94 -13.97 6.02
C LYS A 138 13.02 -12.94 6.32
N GLU A 139 13.99 -12.76 5.44
CA GLU A 139 14.98 -11.68 5.56
C GLU A 139 14.36 -10.30 5.39
N GLU A 140 14.97 -9.27 5.95
CA GLU A 140 14.51 -7.90 5.77
C GLU A 140 14.67 -7.44 4.32
N LYS A 141 13.64 -6.84 3.78
CA LYS A 141 13.59 -6.28 2.43
C LYS A 141 13.06 -4.87 2.47
N GLU A 142 13.55 -4.04 1.57
CA GLU A 142 13.11 -2.67 1.39
C GLU A 142 12.15 -2.59 0.19
N PHE A 143 11.02 -1.92 0.41
CA PHE A 143 9.95 -1.73 -0.57
C PHE A 143 9.65 -0.25 -0.79
N MET A 144 9.15 0.03 -1.99
CA MET A 144 8.55 1.30 -2.39
C MET A 144 7.14 1.01 -2.92
N LEU A 145 6.14 1.74 -2.43
CA LEU A 145 4.73 1.63 -2.78
C LEU A 145 4.18 2.99 -3.15
#